data_d2a1f85fc1ca98a0422b8dac08ec9254
#
_entry.id   d2a1f85fc1ca98a0422b8dac08ec9254
#
_cell.length_a   1.000
_cell.length_b   1.000
_cell.length_c   1.000
_cell.angle_alpha   90.00
_cell.angle_beta   90.00
_cell.angle_gamma   90.00
#
_symmetry.space_group_name_H-M   'P 1'
#
loop_
_entity.id
_entity.type
_entity.pdbx_description
1 polymer ?
#
loop_
_entity_poly.entity_id
_entity_poly.type
_entity_poly.pdbx_seq_one_letter_code
_entity_poly.pdbx_strand_id
1 'polypeptide(L)'
;EASLREDVVRLASRFGRYGYRQIANLLRIEGWRVNHKRIERIWRQEGLKVPRRQPKRGRLWFNDGSCIRLRPLHKNHVWSYDFVSTRTHDGRPLKLLTVIDEHTRQCLAINVARTMKGHEVLEVLTDLFVRHGPPEHLRSDNGPEFTAELVRRWLATVGVQTLFIPPGSPWENGYNESFNGKLRNEFLNGEIFFTLQEAV
;
A
#
# COMPACT_ATOMS: atom_id res chain seq x y z
N GLU A 1 -26.91 -23.20 6.07
CA GLU A 1 -26.66 -22.35 4.88
C GLU A 1 -27.04 -20.88 5.14
N ALA A 2 -28.05 -20.61 5.97
CA ALA A 2 -28.42 -19.24 6.34
C ALA A 2 -27.26 -18.47 7.00
N SER A 3 -26.64 -19.04 8.01
CA SER A 3 -25.50 -18.44 8.71
C SER A 3 -24.31 -18.15 7.78
N LEU A 4 -23.99 -19.05 6.85
CA LEU A 4 -22.94 -18.80 5.85
C LEU A 4 -23.32 -17.62 4.93
N ARG A 5 -24.58 -17.48 4.57
CA ARG A 5 -25.08 -16.40 3.74
C ARG A 5 -24.96 -15.07 4.46
N GLU A 6 -25.34 -15.01 5.73
CA GLU A 6 -25.19 -13.82 6.58
C GLU A 6 -23.72 -13.39 6.67
N ASP A 7 -22.80 -14.33 6.90
CA ASP A 7 -21.38 -14.04 6.96
C ASP A 7 -20.82 -13.57 5.61
N VAL A 8 -21.26 -14.14 4.48
CA VAL A 8 -20.90 -13.65 3.14
C VAL A 8 -21.33 -12.19 2.95
N VAL A 9 -22.57 -11.85 3.31
CA VAL A 9 -23.10 -10.48 3.19
C VAL A 9 -22.36 -9.54 4.13
N ARG A 10 -22.14 -9.93 5.38
CA ARG A 10 -21.38 -9.16 6.39
C ARG A 10 -19.98 -8.81 5.89
N LEU A 11 -19.24 -9.81 5.41
CA LEU A 11 -17.87 -9.61 4.90
C LEU A 11 -17.88 -8.79 3.59
N ALA A 12 -18.83 -9.01 2.70
CA ALA A 12 -18.95 -8.24 1.46
C ALA A 12 -19.29 -6.76 1.73
N SER A 13 -20.11 -6.46 2.73
CA SER A 13 -20.40 -5.10 3.17
C SER A 13 -19.19 -4.42 3.80
N ARG A 14 -18.44 -5.15 4.63
CA ARG A 14 -17.22 -4.63 5.26
C ARG A 14 -16.08 -4.39 4.25
N PHE A 15 -15.92 -5.29 3.27
CA PHE A 15 -14.87 -5.25 2.26
C PHE A 15 -15.47 -5.06 0.86
N GLY A 16 -16.16 -3.96 0.62
CA GLY A 16 -16.93 -3.69 -0.59
C GLY A 16 -16.19 -3.77 -1.94
N ARG A 17 -14.86 -3.87 -1.93
CA ARG A 17 -14.02 -4.09 -3.13
C ARG A 17 -13.52 -5.52 -3.29
N TYR A 18 -13.83 -6.40 -2.34
CA TYR A 18 -13.47 -7.82 -2.41
C TYR A 18 -14.50 -8.59 -3.23
N GLY A 19 -14.02 -9.39 -4.17
CA GLY A 19 -14.86 -10.34 -4.89
C GLY A 19 -15.04 -11.65 -4.13
N TYR A 20 -15.95 -12.49 -4.58
CA TYR A 20 -16.31 -13.76 -3.94
C TYR A 20 -15.10 -14.66 -3.59
N ARG A 21 -13.99 -14.60 -4.36
CA ARG A 21 -12.78 -15.40 -4.09
C ARG A 21 -12.06 -14.91 -2.82
N GLN A 22 -11.96 -13.60 -2.64
CA GLN A 22 -11.33 -13.01 -1.45
C GLN A 22 -12.22 -13.20 -0.23
N ILE A 23 -13.55 -13.03 -0.38
CA ILE A 23 -14.52 -13.35 0.68
C ILE A 23 -14.45 -14.83 1.09
N ALA A 24 -14.30 -15.75 0.12
CA ALA A 24 -14.11 -17.18 0.44
C ALA A 24 -12.82 -17.44 1.25
N ASN A 25 -11.76 -16.66 1.01
CA ASN A 25 -10.53 -16.77 1.80
C ASN A 25 -10.72 -16.24 3.22
N LEU A 26 -11.39 -15.11 3.40
CA LEU A 26 -11.72 -14.57 4.73
C LEU A 26 -12.57 -15.56 5.53
N LEU A 27 -13.61 -16.13 4.93
CA LEU A 27 -14.45 -17.15 5.57
C LEU A 27 -13.63 -18.39 6.02
N ARG A 28 -12.63 -18.80 5.24
CA ARG A 28 -11.73 -19.91 5.65
C ARG A 28 -10.87 -19.53 6.85
N ILE A 29 -10.41 -18.26 6.92
CA ILE A 29 -9.67 -17.75 8.08
C ILE A 29 -10.59 -17.72 9.32
N GLU A 30 -11.87 -17.41 9.16
CA GLU A 30 -12.90 -17.47 10.20
C GLU A 30 -13.33 -18.93 10.55
N GLY A 31 -12.71 -19.96 9.93
CA GLY A 31 -12.94 -21.37 10.23
C GLY A 31 -13.97 -22.08 9.34
N TRP A 32 -14.55 -21.41 8.35
CA TRP A 32 -15.50 -22.03 7.43
C TRP A 32 -14.82 -22.97 6.43
N ARG A 33 -15.30 -24.21 6.34
CA ARG A 33 -14.89 -25.14 5.27
C ARG A 33 -15.70 -24.91 4.01
N VAL A 34 -15.30 -23.93 3.21
CA VAL A 34 -16.03 -23.53 2.00
C VAL A 34 -15.19 -23.56 0.74
N ASN A 35 -15.83 -23.90 -0.38
CA ASN A 35 -15.26 -23.79 -1.71
C ASN A 35 -15.70 -22.44 -2.31
N HIS A 36 -14.80 -21.80 -3.07
CA HIS A 36 -15.08 -20.53 -3.75
C HIS A 36 -16.31 -20.60 -4.69
N LYS A 37 -16.58 -21.77 -5.33
CA LYS A 37 -17.78 -21.96 -6.15
C LYS A 37 -19.08 -21.86 -5.35
N ARG A 38 -19.10 -22.35 -4.09
CA ARG A 38 -20.26 -22.21 -3.21
C ARG A 38 -20.48 -20.74 -2.83
N ILE A 39 -19.41 -20.01 -2.54
CA ILE A 39 -19.50 -18.60 -2.21
C ILE A 39 -19.92 -17.79 -3.46
N GLU A 40 -19.42 -18.14 -4.64
CA GLU A 40 -19.86 -17.50 -5.90
C GLU A 40 -21.35 -17.66 -6.14
N ARG A 41 -21.94 -18.84 -5.86
CA ARG A 41 -23.37 -19.07 -5.96
C ARG A 41 -24.16 -18.15 -5.03
N ILE A 42 -23.75 -18.09 -3.75
CA ILE A 42 -24.38 -17.19 -2.76
C ILE A 42 -24.22 -15.74 -3.19
N TRP A 43 -23.04 -15.35 -3.63
CA TRP A 43 -22.74 -14.01 -4.13
C TRP A 43 -23.70 -13.54 -5.22
N ARG A 44 -23.99 -14.43 -6.18
CA ARG A 44 -24.92 -14.14 -7.27
C ARG A 44 -26.37 -14.09 -6.77
N GLN A 45 -26.75 -14.97 -5.87
CA GLN A 45 -28.10 -15.02 -5.26
C GLN A 45 -28.40 -13.75 -4.46
N GLU A 46 -27.43 -13.23 -3.73
CA GLU A 46 -27.54 -11.99 -2.96
C GLU A 46 -27.35 -10.72 -3.81
N GLY A 47 -27.16 -10.84 -5.12
CA GLY A 47 -26.96 -9.69 -6.02
C GLY A 47 -25.70 -8.88 -5.73
N LEU A 48 -24.73 -9.44 -5.00
CA LEU A 48 -23.51 -8.75 -4.63
C LEU A 48 -22.66 -8.45 -5.86
N LYS A 49 -22.11 -7.23 -5.92
CA LYS A 49 -21.28 -6.77 -7.03
C LYS A 49 -20.07 -6.02 -6.50
N VAL A 50 -18.92 -6.22 -7.15
CA VAL A 50 -17.73 -5.40 -6.92
C VAL A 50 -17.76 -4.22 -7.89
N PRO A 51 -17.41 -2.99 -7.47
CA PRO A 51 -17.28 -1.85 -8.38
C PRO A 51 -16.41 -2.22 -9.58
N ARG A 52 -16.83 -1.85 -10.78
CA ARG A 52 -16.05 -2.11 -12.00
C ARG A 52 -14.68 -1.44 -11.88
N ARG A 53 -13.62 -2.23 -12.05
CA ARG A 53 -12.30 -1.66 -12.26
C ARG A 53 -12.32 -0.82 -13.54
N GLN A 54 -11.73 0.37 -13.51
CA GLN A 54 -11.42 1.07 -14.75
C GLN A 54 -10.60 0.14 -15.66
N PRO A 55 -10.91 0.05 -16.95
CA PRO A 55 -10.11 -0.73 -17.89
C PRO A 55 -8.68 -0.24 -17.80
N LYS A 56 -7.73 -1.17 -17.74
CA LYS A 56 -6.31 -0.81 -17.82
C LYS A 56 -6.11 -0.10 -19.15
N ARG A 57 -5.69 1.16 -19.11
CA ARG A 57 -5.11 1.79 -20.30
C ARG A 57 -3.98 0.87 -20.76
N GLY A 58 -3.81 0.69 -22.06
CA GLY A 58 -2.86 -0.25 -22.65
C GLY A 58 -1.47 -0.16 -22.04
N ARG A 59 -0.65 -1.20 -22.20
CA ARG A 59 0.73 -1.18 -21.69
C ARG A 59 1.47 0.01 -22.26
N LEU A 60 2.06 0.82 -21.37
CA LEU A 60 2.86 1.99 -21.73
C LEU A 60 4.30 1.63 -22.14
N TRP A 61 4.68 0.33 -22.09
CA TRP A 61 6.03 -0.16 -22.38
C TRP A 61 5.98 -1.51 -23.06
N PHE A 62 7.02 -1.80 -23.85
CA PHE A 62 7.24 -3.11 -24.44
C PHE A 62 7.77 -4.08 -23.38
N ASN A 63 7.41 -5.36 -23.49
CA ASN A 63 7.91 -6.41 -22.59
C ASN A 63 9.19 -7.02 -23.17
N ASP A 64 10.16 -6.16 -23.50
CA ASP A 64 11.41 -6.47 -24.21
C ASP A 64 12.62 -6.66 -23.25
N GLY A 65 12.37 -6.67 -21.94
CA GLY A 65 13.45 -6.78 -20.94
C GLY A 65 14.23 -5.48 -20.69
N SER A 66 13.88 -4.37 -21.35
CA SER A 66 14.54 -3.06 -21.17
C SER A 66 14.35 -2.46 -19.77
N CYS A 67 13.45 -3.01 -18.98
CA CYS A 67 13.14 -2.55 -17.63
C CYS A 67 14.06 -3.25 -16.62
N ILE A 68 15.26 -2.71 -16.43
CA ILE A 68 16.20 -3.19 -15.41
C ILE A 68 15.81 -2.56 -14.06
N ARG A 69 15.10 -3.34 -13.24
CA ARG A 69 14.79 -2.96 -11.86
C ARG A 69 15.71 -3.71 -10.91
N LEU A 70 16.33 -2.99 -9.98
CA LEU A 70 17.02 -3.63 -8.87
C LEU A 70 15.99 -4.44 -8.04
N ARG A 71 16.16 -5.77 -8.02
CA ARG A 71 15.32 -6.68 -7.23
C ARG A 71 15.92 -6.86 -5.84
N PRO A 72 15.13 -6.83 -4.77
CA PRO A 72 15.63 -7.07 -3.43
C PRO A 72 16.09 -8.53 -3.30
N LEU A 73 17.27 -8.76 -2.75
CA LEU A 73 17.86 -10.10 -2.58
C LEU A 73 17.72 -10.60 -1.15
N HIS A 74 17.71 -9.70 -0.16
CA HIS A 74 17.61 -10.02 1.27
C HIS A 74 16.92 -8.88 2.03
N LYS A 75 16.62 -9.11 3.29
CA LYS A 75 16.06 -8.10 4.21
C LYS A 75 17.00 -6.89 4.26
N ASN A 76 16.45 -5.69 4.30
CA ASN A 76 17.15 -4.40 4.29
C ASN A 76 18.01 -4.15 3.03
N HIS A 77 17.85 -4.91 1.94
CA HIS A 77 18.50 -4.59 0.68
C HIS A 77 17.88 -3.35 0.02
N VAL A 78 16.55 -3.38 -0.18
CA VAL A 78 15.82 -2.25 -0.78
C VAL A 78 14.59 -1.94 0.07
N TRP A 79 14.53 -0.72 0.60
CA TRP A 79 13.28 -0.18 1.12
C TRP A 79 12.68 0.75 0.07
N SER A 80 11.37 0.79 0.03
CA SER A 80 10.64 1.75 -0.78
C SER A 80 9.64 2.51 0.08
N TYR A 81 9.46 3.79 -0.23
CA TYR A 81 8.51 4.63 0.46
C TYR A 81 7.69 5.47 -0.53
N ASP A 82 6.48 5.82 -0.11
CA ASP A 82 5.51 6.52 -0.95
C ASP A 82 4.48 7.24 -0.09
N PHE A 83 3.76 8.20 -0.67
CA PHE A 83 2.68 8.89 -0.02
C PHE A 83 1.31 8.40 -0.45
N VAL A 84 0.47 8.18 0.54
CA VAL A 84 -0.97 7.95 0.35
C VAL A 84 -1.72 9.16 0.89
N SER A 85 -2.57 9.76 0.06
CA SER A 85 -3.42 10.87 0.48
C SER A 85 -4.85 10.38 0.77
N THR A 86 -5.43 10.84 1.87
CA THR A 86 -6.83 10.69 2.23
C THR A 86 -7.33 12.00 2.85
N ARG A 87 -8.51 12.00 3.44
CA ARG A 87 -9.11 13.18 4.07
C ARG A 87 -9.87 12.80 5.32
N THR A 88 -9.93 13.71 6.29
CA THR A 88 -10.88 13.65 7.39
C THR A 88 -12.30 13.97 6.91
N HIS A 89 -13.32 13.64 7.72
CA HIS A 89 -14.74 13.87 7.41
C HIS A 89 -15.03 15.33 7.02
N ASP A 90 -14.35 16.29 7.65
CA ASP A 90 -14.45 17.73 7.36
C ASP A 90 -13.70 18.15 6.06
N GLY A 91 -13.17 17.20 5.28
CA GLY A 91 -12.50 17.43 4.01
C GLY A 91 -11.03 17.84 4.10
N ARG A 92 -10.47 18.01 5.30
CA ARG A 92 -9.05 18.37 5.47
C ARG A 92 -8.14 17.23 5.04
N PRO A 93 -7.04 17.52 4.34
CA PRO A 93 -6.13 16.49 3.84
C PRO A 93 -5.43 15.74 4.99
N LEU A 94 -5.20 14.46 4.73
CA LEU A 94 -4.30 13.59 5.49
C LEU A 94 -3.28 13.00 4.50
N LYS A 95 -2.02 13.06 4.87
CA LYS A 95 -0.90 12.50 4.12
C LYS A 95 -0.25 11.39 4.94
N LEU A 96 -0.20 10.18 4.38
CA LEU A 96 0.37 9.00 5.01
C LEU A 96 1.67 8.67 4.29
N LEU A 97 2.79 8.66 5.02
CA LEU A 97 4.06 8.11 4.53
C LEU A 97 4.08 6.61 4.82
N THR A 98 4.18 5.80 3.79
CA THR A 98 4.32 4.35 3.91
C THR A 98 5.76 3.95 3.57
N VAL A 99 6.40 3.15 4.43
CA VAL A 99 7.74 2.60 4.20
C VAL A 99 7.66 1.09 4.25
N ILE A 100 8.15 0.41 3.24
CA ILE A 100 8.14 -1.05 3.14
C ILE A 100 9.52 -1.61 2.80
N ASP A 101 9.86 -2.76 3.38
CA ASP A 101 10.96 -3.59 2.93
C ASP A 101 10.49 -4.42 1.73
N GLU A 102 11.08 -4.20 0.56
CA GLU A 102 10.64 -4.86 -0.68
C GLU A 102 10.91 -6.37 -0.69
N HIS A 103 11.87 -6.86 0.08
CA HIS A 103 12.18 -8.30 0.15
C HIS A 103 11.16 -9.03 1.02
N THR A 104 11.01 -8.59 2.26
CA THR A 104 10.11 -9.22 3.24
C THR A 104 8.65 -8.86 3.01
N ARG A 105 8.35 -7.78 2.29
CA ARG A 105 7.02 -7.17 2.10
C ARG A 105 6.44 -6.62 3.40
N GLN A 106 7.25 -6.48 4.42
CA GLN A 106 6.84 -5.91 5.69
C GLN A 106 6.66 -4.40 5.56
N CYS A 107 5.54 -3.90 6.06
CA CYS A 107 5.37 -2.47 6.30
C CYS A 107 6.17 -2.09 7.55
N LEU A 108 7.13 -1.20 7.39
CA LEU A 108 8.02 -0.76 8.47
C LEU A 108 7.44 0.45 9.19
N ALA A 109 6.74 1.33 8.46
CA ALA A 109 6.05 2.47 9.03
C ALA A 109 4.84 2.90 8.18
N ILE A 110 3.82 3.41 8.87
CA ILE A 110 2.77 4.26 8.31
C ILE A 110 2.72 5.49 9.22
N ASN A 111 3.23 6.62 8.74
CA ASN A 111 3.21 7.87 9.51
C ASN A 111 2.18 8.81 8.90
N VAL A 112 1.30 9.39 9.74
CA VAL A 112 0.15 10.20 9.32
C VAL A 112 0.33 11.63 9.78
N ALA A 113 0.18 12.59 8.85
CA ALA A 113 0.23 14.03 9.15
C ALA A 113 -0.72 14.81 8.24
N ARG A 114 -0.97 16.09 8.56
CA ARG A 114 -1.71 16.99 7.65
C ARG A 114 -0.86 17.38 6.45
N THR A 115 0.40 17.67 6.71
CA THR A 115 1.44 17.95 5.72
C THR A 115 2.67 17.16 6.10
N MET A 116 3.54 16.86 5.16
CA MET A 116 4.80 16.19 5.44
C MET A 116 5.87 16.75 4.51
N LYS A 117 6.88 17.36 5.10
CA LYS A 117 8.03 17.96 4.43
C LYS A 117 9.27 17.06 4.60
N GLY A 118 10.35 17.39 3.95
CA GLY A 118 11.58 16.58 3.97
C GLY A 118 12.14 16.30 5.38
N HIS A 119 12.04 17.23 6.34
CA HIS A 119 12.53 17.01 7.70
C HIS A 119 11.68 15.95 8.46
N GLU A 120 10.36 15.95 8.28
CA GLU A 120 9.46 14.97 8.91
C GLU A 120 9.71 13.56 8.31
N VAL A 121 10.00 13.50 7.01
CA VAL A 121 10.43 12.23 6.38
C VAL A 121 11.74 11.73 6.98
N LEU A 122 12.71 12.63 7.23
CA LEU A 122 13.98 12.28 7.86
C LEU A 122 13.81 11.75 9.27
N GLU A 123 12.93 12.34 10.08
CA GLU A 123 12.62 11.86 11.43
C GLU A 123 12.12 10.42 11.39
N VAL A 124 11.14 10.12 10.50
CA VAL A 124 10.62 8.77 10.35
C VAL A 124 11.71 7.79 9.88
N LEU A 125 12.51 8.17 8.89
CA LEU A 125 13.60 7.33 8.40
C LEU A 125 14.68 7.10 9.47
N THR A 126 15.02 8.12 10.24
CA THR A 126 15.99 8.02 11.34
C THR A 126 15.52 6.99 12.39
N ASP A 127 14.27 7.10 12.82
CA ASP A 127 13.65 6.15 13.75
C ASP A 127 13.69 4.72 13.21
N LEU A 128 13.38 4.55 11.93
CA LEU A 128 13.40 3.23 11.29
C LEU A 128 14.82 2.68 11.19
N PHE A 129 15.82 3.51 10.88
CA PHE A 129 17.23 3.09 10.81
C PHE A 129 17.76 2.66 12.18
N VAL A 130 17.32 3.32 13.25
CA VAL A 130 17.65 2.91 14.62
C VAL A 130 17.03 1.55 14.97
N ARG A 131 15.79 1.31 14.57
CA ARG A 131 15.05 0.08 14.93
C ARG A 131 15.42 -1.14 14.06
N HIS A 132 15.68 -0.93 12.79
CA HIS A 132 15.83 -2.01 11.80
C HIS A 132 17.21 -2.07 11.15
N GLY A 133 18.05 -1.08 11.41
CA GLY A 133 19.26 -0.82 10.64
C GLY A 133 18.96 -0.10 9.31
N PRO A 134 19.91 0.64 8.74
CA PRO A 134 19.73 1.28 7.44
C PRO A 134 19.65 0.25 6.32
N PRO A 135 18.82 0.48 5.27
CA PRO A 135 18.87 -0.33 4.07
C PRO A 135 20.08 0.02 3.20
N GLU A 136 20.45 -0.85 2.28
CA GLU A 136 21.47 -0.53 1.28
C GLU A 136 20.94 0.51 0.28
N HIS A 137 19.65 0.36 -0.10
CA HIS A 137 19.00 1.20 -1.09
C HIS A 137 17.65 1.70 -0.59
N LEU A 138 17.35 2.95 -0.90
CA LEU A 138 16.05 3.56 -0.62
C LEU A 138 15.43 4.05 -1.92
N ARG A 139 14.27 3.49 -2.29
CA ARG A 139 13.53 3.80 -3.51
C ARG A 139 12.37 4.72 -3.23
N SER A 140 12.22 5.78 -4.05
CA SER A 140 11.09 6.70 -4.00
C SER A 140 10.73 7.21 -5.40
N ASP A 141 9.57 7.81 -5.51
CA ASP A 141 9.26 8.67 -6.64
C ASP A 141 10.09 9.98 -6.58
N ASN A 142 9.91 10.84 -7.59
CA ASN A 142 10.56 12.14 -7.68
C ASN A 142 9.74 13.25 -6.99
N GLY A 143 8.97 12.94 -5.96
CA GLY A 143 8.25 13.95 -5.20
C GLY A 143 9.19 14.99 -4.57
N PRO A 144 8.78 16.26 -4.46
CA PRO A 144 9.63 17.33 -3.93
C PRO A 144 10.08 17.07 -2.49
N GLU A 145 9.30 16.32 -1.72
CA GLU A 145 9.64 15.92 -0.35
C GLU A 145 10.81 14.94 -0.28
N PHE A 146 11.00 14.13 -1.34
CA PHE A 146 12.00 13.08 -1.42
C PHE A 146 13.26 13.53 -2.18
N THR A 147 13.11 14.47 -3.11
CA THR A 147 14.23 15.08 -3.82
C THR A 147 14.85 16.24 -3.05
N ALA A 148 14.28 16.61 -1.88
CA ALA A 148 14.84 17.65 -1.04
C ALA A 148 16.32 17.36 -0.75
N GLU A 149 17.17 18.35 -1.01
CA GLU A 149 18.62 18.21 -0.87
C GLU A 149 19.03 17.73 0.52
N LEU A 150 18.27 18.12 1.53
CA LEU A 150 18.43 17.68 2.91
C LEU A 150 18.33 16.15 3.05
N VAL A 151 17.31 15.52 2.46
CA VAL A 151 17.10 14.07 2.50
C VAL A 151 18.25 13.35 1.78
N ARG A 152 18.60 13.83 0.60
CA ARG A 152 19.68 13.24 -0.21
C ARG A 152 21.04 13.29 0.49
N ARG A 153 21.39 14.46 1.05
CA ARG A 153 22.65 14.63 1.79
C ARG A 153 22.73 13.73 3.01
N TRP A 154 21.63 13.64 3.77
CA TRP A 154 21.58 12.78 4.95
C TRP A 154 21.73 11.31 4.58
N LEU A 155 20.98 10.82 3.56
CA LEU A 155 21.11 9.44 3.08
C LEU A 155 22.52 9.12 2.63
N ALA A 156 23.18 10.02 1.92
CA ALA A 156 24.59 9.86 1.51
C ALA A 156 25.52 9.76 2.73
N THR A 157 25.28 10.56 3.77
CA THR A 157 26.10 10.53 5.01
C THR A 157 25.98 9.20 5.75
N VAL A 158 24.78 8.58 5.74
CA VAL A 158 24.58 7.27 6.40
C VAL A 158 24.85 6.08 5.45
N GLY A 159 25.34 6.32 4.25
CA GLY A 159 25.75 5.30 3.30
C GLY A 159 24.61 4.61 2.54
N VAL A 160 23.40 5.17 2.56
CA VAL A 160 22.23 4.64 1.85
C VAL A 160 22.16 5.19 0.43
N GLN A 161 22.08 4.29 -0.56
CA GLN A 161 21.95 4.68 -1.96
C GLN A 161 20.48 4.99 -2.32
N THR A 162 20.26 6.14 -2.96
CA THR A 162 18.92 6.53 -3.43
C THR A 162 18.64 5.98 -4.83
N LEU A 163 17.50 5.32 -4.98
CA LEU A 163 16.99 4.82 -6.27
C LEU A 163 15.77 5.65 -6.66
N PHE A 164 15.97 6.67 -7.49
CA PHE A 164 14.86 7.46 -8.00
C PHE A 164 14.20 6.76 -9.17
N ILE A 165 12.87 6.72 -9.15
CA ILE A 165 12.05 6.16 -10.22
C ILE A 165 12.00 7.18 -11.36
N PRO A 166 12.49 6.86 -12.57
CA PRO A 166 12.41 7.78 -13.70
C PRO A 166 10.96 8.16 -14.01
N PRO A 167 10.69 9.40 -14.47
CA PRO A 167 9.38 9.78 -14.96
C PRO A 167 8.91 8.80 -16.05
N GLY A 168 7.68 8.28 -15.93
CA GLY A 168 7.13 7.31 -16.87
C GLY A 168 7.43 5.85 -16.54
N SER A 169 8.12 5.54 -15.43
CA SER A 169 8.44 4.18 -14.97
C SER A 169 7.68 3.75 -13.70
N PRO A 170 6.32 3.85 -13.65
CA PRO A 170 5.56 3.55 -12.44
C PRO A 170 5.71 2.09 -11.96
N TRP A 171 6.05 1.17 -12.86
CA TRP A 171 6.29 -0.24 -12.50
C TRP A 171 7.44 -0.46 -11.52
N GLU A 172 8.34 0.50 -11.38
CA GLU A 172 9.44 0.42 -10.43
C GLU A 172 8.97 0.57 -8.98
N ASN A 173 7.84 1.25 -8.74
CA ASN A 173 7.21 1.39 -7.42
C ASN A 173 6.12 0.32 -7.14
N GLY A 174 6.06 -0.74 -7.93
CA GLY A 174 4.98 -1.72 -7.88
C GLY A 174 4.76 -2.38 -6.51
N TYR A 175 5.75 -2.39 -5.62
CA TYR A 175 5.60 -2.90 -4.26
C TYR A 175 4.79 -1.94 -3.39
N ASN A 176 5.14 -0.65 -3.38
CA ASN A 176 4.38 0.38 -2.69
C ASN A 176 2.98 0.55 -3.29
N GLU A 177 2.86 0.58 -4.62
CA GLU A 177 1.54 0.66 -5.27
C GLU A 177 0.63 -0.49 -4.85
N SER A 178 1.18 -1.72 -4.80
CA SER A 178 0.42 -2.89 -4.35
C SER A 178 0.01 -2.78 -2.88
N PHE A 179 0.92 -2.34 -2.00
CA PHE A 179 0.65 -2.13 -0.59
C PHE A 179 -0.37 -1.02 -0.39
N ASN A 180 -0.15 0.15 -0.98
CA ASN A 180 -1.02 1.31 -0.87
C ASN A 180 -2.43 1.02 -1.43
N GLY A 181 -2.51 0.21 -2.49
CA GLY A 181 -3.77 -0.27 -3.03
C GLY A 181 -4.54 -1.14 -2.03
N LYS A 182 -3.85 -2.01 -1.29
CA LYS A 182 -4.46 -2.81 -0.21
C LYS A 182 -4.83 -1.95 0.97
N LEU A 183 -3.93 -1.09 1.45
CA LEU A 183 -4.20 -0.16 2.55
C LEU A 183 -5.47 0.66 2.28
N ARG A 184 -5.65 1.18 1.06
CA ARG A 184 -6.88 1.88 0.67
C ARG A 184 -8.10 0.97 0.69
N ASN A 185 -8.01 -0.22 0.10
CA ASN A 185 -9.15 -1.10 -0.09
C ASN A 185 -9.58 -1.81 1.18
N GLU A 186 -8.64 -2.14 2.05
CA GLU A 186 -8.86 -2.95 3.24
C GLU A 186 -9.09 -2.10 4.49
N PHE A 187 -8.57 -0.86 4.50
CA PHE A 187 -8.65 0.02 5.66
C PHE A 187 -9.24 1.40 5.31
N LEU A 188 -8.52 2.25 4.55
CA LEU A 188 -8.90 3.66 4.39
C LEU A 188 -10.28 3.89 3.76
N ASN A 189 -10.78 2.99 2.91
CA ASN A 189 -12.12 3.12 2.31
C ASN A 189 -13.25 2.67 3.25
N GLY A 190 -12.93 1.97 4.32
CA GLY A 190 -13.89 1.52 5.32
C GLY A 190 -13.96 2.40 6.57
N GLU A 191 -13.00 3.32 6.73
CA GLU A 191 -12.87 4.16 7.92
C GLU A 191 -13.19 5.63 7.61
N ILE A 192 -13.82 6.30 8.56
CA ILE A 192 -14.09 7.74 8.53
C ILE A 192 -13.34 8.38 9.68
N PHE A 193 -12.30 9.13 9.40
CA PHE A 193 -11.54 9.86 10.40
C PHE A 193 -12.15 11.26 10.62
N PHE A 194 -12.52 11.60 11.83
CA PHE A 194 -12.99 12.95 12.18
C PHE A 194 -11.84 13.88 12.52
N THR A 195 -10.78 13.34 13.10
CA THR A 195 -9.60 14.11 13.52
C THR A 195 -8.31 13.48 13.00
N LEU A 196 -7.21 14.25 13.06
CA LEU A 196 -5.86 13.70 12.80
C LEU A 196 -5.50 12.64 13.87
N GLN A 197 -5.90 12.88 15.10
CA GLN A 197 -5.56 12.01 16.23
C GLN A 197 -6.17 10.62 16.12
N GLU A 198 -7.35 10.51 15.51
CA GLU A 198 -7.98 9.20 15.19
C GLU A 198 -7.27 8.46 14.05
N ALA A 199 -6.55 9.17 13.19
CA ALA A 199 -5.87 8.60 12.05
C ALA A 199 -4.43 8.17 12.35
N VAL A 200 -3.85 8.58 13.48
CA VAL A 200 -2.50 8.25 13.96
C VAL A 200 -2.54 6.99 14.81
#